data_376002992578247989aaa0d617bdc43a
#
_entry.id   376002992578247989aaa0d617bdc43a
#
_cell.length_a   1.000
_cell.length_b   1.000
_cell.length_c   1.000
_cell.angle_alpha   90.00
_cell.angle_beta   90.00
_cell.angle_gamma   90.00
#
_symmetry.space_group_name_H-M   'P 1'
#
loop_
_entity.id
_entity.type
_entity.pdbx_description
1 polymer ?
#
loop_
_entity_poly.entity_id
_entity_poly.type
_entity_poly.pdbx_seq_one_letter_code
_entity_poly.pdbx_strand_id
1 'polypeptide(L)'
;DRTLAICKDLGCDIIDMPINCGLTVGFQTAARYAVDHGYDYMVQFDADGQHCPEYIKVLVDRAQSDGSDIVIGSRFVSVRKDKTLRMIGSRMITGLIKILTGKRISDPTSGFRLFGRDILKKYYYDNTLNPEPESLALFLKQGYSISEVQVKMRERQGGESYLNPVRSMQYMVRVFVTLLVVQWFR
;
A
#
# COMPACT_ATOMS: atom_id res chain seq x y z
N ASP A 1 23.82 1.11 0.90
CA ASP A 1 23.84 -0.31 1.25
C ASP A 1 24.20 -1.16 0.02
N ARG A 2 24.13 -2.48 0.11
CA ARG A 2 24.51 -3.39 -0.99
C ARG A 2 23.35 -3.85 -1.86
N THR A 3 22.15 -3.31 -1.68
CA THR A 3 20.92 -3.79 -2.37
C THR A 3 21.07 -3.74 -3.89
N LEU A 4 21.55 -2.64 -4.43
CA LEU A 4 21.74 -2.48 -5.88
C LEU A 4 22.72 -3.52 -6.47
N ALA A 5 23.84 -3.76 -5.79
CA ALA A 5 24.83 -4.75 -6.23
C ALA A 5 24.23 -6.15 -6.23
N ILE A 6 23.55 -6.53 -5.12
CA ILE A 6 22.92 -7.84 -4.99
C ILE A 6 21.84 -8.06 -6.06
N CYS A 7 21.00 -7.06 -6.31
CA CYS A 7 19.97 -7.18 -7.35
C CYS A 7 20.57 -7.31 -8.76
N LYS A 8 21.68 -6.60 -9.06
CA LYS A 8 22.40 -6.75 -10.33
C LYS A 8 23.00 -8.15 -10.47
N ASP A 9 23.64 -8.65 -9.42
CA ASP A 9 24.22 -10.00 -9.40
C ASP A 9 23.17 -11.10 -9.59
N LEU A 10 21.93 -10.85 -9.14
CA LEU A 10 20.79 -11.76 -9.31
C LEU A 10 20.08 -11.59 -10.66
N GLY A 11 20.51 -10.65 -11.52
CA GLY A 11 19.90 -10.40 -12.82
C GLY A 11 18.49 -9.78 -12.73
N CYS A 12 18.18 -9.07 -11.65
CA CYS A 12 16.90 -8.38 -11.52
C CYS A 12 16.87 -7.11 -12.36
N ASP A 13 15.72 -6.80 -12.97
CA ASP A 13 15.46 -5.50 -13.56
C ASP A 13 15.33 -4.46 -12.44
N ILE A 14 16.06 -3.35 -12.56
CA ILE A 14 16.17 -2.36 -11.47
C ILE A 14 15.99 -0.96 -12.03
N ILE A 15 15.21 -0.16 -11.30
CA ILE A 15 15.21 1.29 -11.47
C ILE A 15 16.12 1.88 -10.39
N ASP A 16 17.34 2.27 -10.80
CA ASP A 16 18.32 2.86 -9.89
C ASP A 16 18.05 4.37 -9.74
N MET A 17 17.56 4.76 -8.57
CA MET A 17 17.29 6.17 -8.26
C MET A 17 18.58 6.86 -7.81
N PRO A 18 18.97 8.02 -8.40
CA PRO A 18 20.23 8.68 -8.11
C PRO A 18 20.34 9.19 -6.66
N ILE A 19 19.22 9.42 -6.01
CA ILE A 19 19.12 9.85 -4.62
C ILE A 19 17.93 9.15 -3.94
N ASN A 20 17.92 9.10 -2.62
CA ASN A 20 16.77 8.63 -1.85
C ASN A 20 15.66 9.69 -1.85
N CYS A 21 14.65 9.49 -2.68
CA CYS A 21 13.48 10.36 -2.81
C CYS A 21 12.30 9.96 -1.91
N GLY A 22 12.47 8.93 -1.10
CA GLY A 22 11.41 8.38 -0.23
C GLY A 22 10.42 7.46 -0.95
N LEU A 23 9.53 6.84 -0.15
CA LEU A 23 8.61 5.80 -0.60
C LEU A 23 7.66 6.29 -1.71
N THR A 24 7.09 7.47 -1.56
CA THR A 24 6.11 8.01 -2.53
C THR A 24 6.70 8.15 -3.93
N VAL A 25 7.88 8.75 -4.04
CA VAL A 25 8.53 8.95 -5.35
C VAL A 25 8.96 7.61 -5.96
N GLY A 26 9.49 6.70 -5.15
CA GLY A 26 9.82 5.34 -5.59
C GLY A 26 8.59 4.61 -6.14
N PHE A 27 7.46 4.68 -5.42
CA PHE A 27 6.19 4.09 -5.86
C PHE A 27 5.69 4.71 -7.18
N GLN A 28 5.70 6.05 -7.28
CA GLN A 28 5.27 6.75 -8.49
C GLN A 28 6.17 6.43 -9.69
N THR A 29 7.47 6.29 -9.46
CA THR A 29 8.42 5.86 -10.50
C THR A 29 8.12 4.45 -10.99
N ALA A 30 7.85 3.52 -10.08
CA ALA A 30 7.44 2.16 -10.43
C ALA A 30 6.10 2.12 -11.17
N ALA A 31 5.13 2.94 -10.75
CA ALA A 31 3.82 3.05 -11.42
C ALA A 31 3.96 3.58 -12.87
N ARG A 32 4.83 4.59 -13.08
CA ARG A 32 5.14 5.09 -14.44
C ARG A 32 5.79 4.00 -15.28
N TYR A 33 6.79 3.34 -14.75
CA TYR A 33 7.45 2.23 -15.45
C TYR A 33 6.43 1.15 -15.85
N ALA A 34 5.54 0.77 -14.94
CA ALA A 34 4.53 -0.25 -15.22
C ALA A 34 3.57 0.19 -16.34
N VAL A 35 3.13 1.44 -16.35
CA VAL A 35 2.24 1.97 -17.41
C VAL A 35 2.97 2.04 -18.75
N ASP A 36 4.20 2.57 -18.78
CA ASP A 36 5.00 2.76 -20.00
C ASP A 36 5.37 1.42 -20.65
N HIS A 37 5.55 0.37 -19.84
CA HIS A 37 5.88 -0.98 -20.32
C HIS A 37 4.66 -1.90 -20.50
N GLY A 38 3.45 -1.36 -20.31
CA GLY A 38 2.22 -2.09 -20.60
C GLY A 38 1.82 -3.16 -19.57
N TYR A 39 2.32 -3.09 -18.34
CA TYR A 39 1.93 -4.02 -17.28
C TYR A 39 0.47 -3.78 -16.85
N ASP A 40 -0.25 -4.86 -16.57
CA ASP A 40 -1.63 -4.81 -16.08
C ASP A 40 -1.71 -4.62 -14.57
N TYR A 41 -0.71 -5.10 -13.84
CA TYR A 41 -0.65 -5.05 -12.38
C TYR A 41 0.72 -4.64 -11.89
N MET A 42 0.75 -3.92 -10.78
CA MET A 42 1.95 -3.66 -9.99
C MET A 42 1.70 -4.09 -8.53
N VAL A 43 2.66 -4.76 -7.93
CA VAL A 43 2.58 -5.15 -6.51
C VAL A 43 3.59 -4.32 -5.71
N GLN A 44 3.10 -3.62 -4.69
CA GLN A 44 3.96 -3.04 -3.65
C GLN A 44 4.37 -4.15 -2.69
N PHE A 45 5.68 -4.36 -2.58
CA PHE A 45 6.27 -5.44 -1.78
C PHE A 45 7.52 -4.93 -1.07
N ASP A 46 7.52 -4.96 0.25
CA ASP A 46 8.67 -4.51 1.05
C ASP A 46 9.69 -5.64 1.20
N ALA A 47 10.97 -5.32 0.95
CA ALA A 47 12.07 -6.29 0.95
C ALA A 47 12.71 -6.49 2.34
N ASP A 48 11.96 -6.26 3.42
CA ASP A 48 12.42 -6.43 4.81
C ASP A 48 12.14 -7.83 5.41
N GLY A 49 11.64 -8.74 4.55
CA GLY A 49 11.28 -10.11 4.92
C GLY A 49 9.91 -10.26 5.58
N GLN A 50 9.16 -9.19 5.80
CA GLN A 50 7.81 -9.27 6.40
C GLN A 50 6.77 -9.80 5.41
N HIS A 51 6.84 -9.39 4.14
CA HIS A 51 5.95 -9.85 3.10
C HIS A 51 6.39 -11.22 2.57
N CYS A 52 5.43 -12.12 2.38
CA CYS A 52 5.68 -13.47 1.87
C CYS A 52 5.35 -13.51 0.36
N PRO A 53 6.33 -13.84 -0.51
CA PRO A 53 6.15 -13.82 -1.97
C PRO A 53 5.02 -14.73 -2.45
N GLU A 54 4.72 -15.78 -1.71
CA GLU A 54 3.68 -16.78 -2.03
C GLU A 54 2.30 -16.13 -2.17
N TYR A 55 2.07 -15.00 -1.49
CA TYR A 55 0.80 -14.27 -1.58
C TYR A 55 0.70 -13.36 -2.82
N ILE A 56 1.78 -13.11 -3.57
CA ILE A 56 1.70 -12.32 -4.80
C ILE A 56 0.68 -12.95 -5.77
N LYS A 57 0.80 -14.26 -5.98
CA LYS A 57 -0.16 -14.99 -6.83
C LYS A 57 -1.61 -14.88 -6.30
N VAL A 58 -1.80 -14.94 -4.98
CA VAL A 58 -3.14 -14.83 -4.37
C VAL A 58 -3.75 -13.45 -4.62
N LEU A 59 -2.93 -12.37 -4.57
CA LEU A 59 -3.38 -11.02 -4.90
C LEU A 59 -3.81 -10.92 -6.38
N VAL A 60 -3.00 -11.48 -7.29
CA VAL A 60 -3.30 -11.48 -8.74
C VAL A 60 -4.57 -12.29 -9.04
N ASP A 61 -4.67 -13.52 -8.52
CA ASP A 61 -5.84 -14.39 -8.70
C ASP A 61 -7.12 -13.67 -8.20
N ARG A 62 -7.02 -12.95 -7.08
CA ARG A 62 -8.14 -12.18 -6.54
C ARG A 62 -8.55 -11.04 -7.46
N ALA A 63 -7.60 -10.23 -7.94
CA ALA A 63 -7.86 -9.14 -8.86
C ALA A 63 -8.54 -9.63 -10.15
N GLN A 64 -8.06 -10.76 -10.69
CA GLN A 64 -8.62 -11.36 -11.91
C GLN A 64 -10.01 -11.96 -11.69
N SER A 65 -10.27 -12.54 -10.52
CA SER A 65 -11.54 -13.25 -10.25
C SER A 65 -12.70 -12.32 -9.98
N ASP A 66 -12.48 -11.17 -9.32
CA ASP A 66 -13.55 -10.24 -8.93
C ASP A 66 -13.44 -8.86 -9.62
N GLY A 67 -12.43 -8.66 -10.47
CA GLY A 67 -12.22 -7.40 -11.19
C GLY A 67 -11.79 -6.25 -10.27
N SER A 68 -11.19 -6.54 -9.11
CA SER A 68 -10.77 -5.49 -8.19
C SER A 68 -9.62 -4.65 -8.74
N ASP A 69 -9.78 -3.32 -8.65
CA ASP A 69 -8.77 -2.34 -9.07
C ASP A 69 -7.58 -2.29 -8.11
N ILE A 70 -7.83 -2.58 -6.82
CA ILE A 70 -6.81 -2.71 -5.79
C ILE A 70 -7.10 -3.95 -4.97
N VAL A 71 -6.07 -4.76 -4.69
CA VAL A 71 -6.15 -5.87 -3.74
C VAL A 71 -5.16 -5.66 -2.61
N ILE A 72 -5.63 -5.70 -1.37
CA ILE A 72 -4.83 -5.51 -0.17
C ILE A 72 -4.54 -6.86 0.47
N GLY A 73 -3.26 -7.18 0.66
CA GLY A 73 -2.83 -8.25 1.55
C GLY A 73 -3.04 -7.84 3.01
N SER A 74 -4.16 -8.24 3.57
CA SER A 74 -4.66 -7.82 4.87
C SER A 74 -4.32 -8.85 5.95
N ARG A 75 -3.83 -8.38 7.10
CA ARG A 75 -3.59 -9.21 8.29
C ARG A 75 -4.88 -9.51 9.06
N PHE A 76 -5.96 -8.80 8.76
CA PHE A 76 -7.14 -8.71 9.63
C PHE A 76 -8.48 -9.00 8.93
N VAL A 77 -8.48 -9.76 7.85
CA VAL A 77 -9.74 -10.23 7.23
C VAL A 77 -10.45 -11.19 8.17
N SER A 78 -9.75 -12.22 8.63
CA SER A 78 -10.27 -13.26 9.53
C SER A 78 -9.72 -13.20 10.96
N VAL A 79 -8.71 -12.35 11.20
CA VAL A 79 -8.03 -12.21 12.49
C VAL A 79 -8.39 -10.87 13.14
N ARG A 80 -8.65 -10.85 14.45
CA ARG A 80 -8.94 -9.60 15.18
C ARG A 80 -7.65 -8.84 15.47
N LYS A 81 -7.69 -7.52 15.33
CA LYS A 81 -6.59 -6.62 15.72
C LYS A 81 -6.39 -6.65 17.24
N ASP A 82 -5.14 -6.71 17.67
CA ASP A 82 -4.75 -6.60 19.08
C ASP A 82 -5.12 -5.23 19.68
N LYS A 83 -5.02 -5.11 21.02
CA LYS A 83 -5.35 -3.87 21.75
C LYS A 83 -4.17 -2.90 21.91
N THR A 84 -3.18 -2.95 21.01
CA THR A 84 -2.04 -2.01 21.04
C THR A 84 -2.45 -0.62 20.55
N LEU A 85 -1.74 0.43 20.98
CA LEU A 85 -1.97 1.81 20.52
C LEU A 85 -1.95 1.94 18.99
N ARG A 86 -1.03 1.24 18.33
CA ARG A 86 -0.96 1.17 16.86
C ARG A 86 -2.23 0.56 16.25
N MET A 87 -2.78 -0.47 16.86
CA MET A 87 -4.02 -1.11 16.38
C MET A 87 -5.25 -0.27 16.68
N ILE A 88 -5.24 0.53 17.73
CA ILE A 88 -6.31 1.53 17.98
C ILE A 88 -6.31 2.55 16.86
N GLY A 89 -5.17 3.15 16.51
CA GLY A 89 -5.05 4.07 15.37
C GLY A 89 -5.50 3.45 14.05
N SER A 90 -5.10 2.20 13.78
CA SER A 90 -5.56 1.48 12.59
C SER A 90 -7.08 1.24 12.56
N ARG A 91 -7.72 1.00 13.72
CA ARG A 91 -9.19 0.92 13.83
C ARG A 91 -9.87 2.25 13.55
N MET A 92 -9.30 3.35 14.04
CA MET A 92 -9.82 4.69 13.78
C MET A 92 -9.79 5.01 12.28
N ILE A 93 -8.69 4.71 11.59
CA ILE A 93 -8.56 4.88 10.12
C ILE A 93 -9.61 3.99 9.41
N THR A 94 -9.73 2.72 9.79
CA THR A 94 -10.76 1.80 9.24
C THR A 94 -12.18 2.36 9.42
N GLY A 95 -12.48 2.88 10.63
CA GLY A 95 -13.77 3.48 10.94
C GLY A 95 -14.05 4.73 10.11
N LEU A 96 -13.04 5.60 9.97
CA LEU A 96 -13.16 6.83 9.20
C LEU A 96 -13.37 6.55 7.71
N ILE A 97 -12.60 5.63 7.12
CA ILE A 97 -12.80 5.20 5.72
C ILE A 97 -14.23 4.69 5.54
N LYS A 98 -14.73 3.86 6.46
CA LYS A 98 -16.10 3.35 6.39
C LYS A 98 -17.15 4.47 6.45
N ILE A 99 -16.98 5.45 7.31
CA ILE A 99 -17.89 6.60 7.41
C ILE A 99 -17.88 7.43 6.11
N LEU A 100 -16.70 7.67 5.56
CA LEU A 100 -16.52 8.52 4.38
C LEU A 100 -16.94 7.85 3.05
N THR A 101 -16.82 6.52 2.96
CA THR A 101 -17.00 5.79 1.68
C THR A 101 -18.10 4.73 1.71
N GLY A 102 -18.66 4.43 2.89
CA GLY A 102 -19.57 3.30 3.09
C GLY A 102 -18.90 1.92 3.04
N LYS A 103 -17.64 1.83 2.63
CA LYS A 103 -16.89 0.58 2.49
C LYS A 103 -15.93 0.37 3.67
N ARG A 104 -15.81 -0.87 4.12
CA ARG A 104 -14.88 -1.23 5.19
C ARG A 104 -13.62 -1.84 4.61
N ILE A 105 -12.46 -1.29 4.96
CA ILE A 105 -11.15 -1.88 4.72
C ILE A 105 -10.60 -2.31 6.08
N SER A 106 -10.29 -3.59 6.23
CA SER A 106 -9.84 -4.18 7.50
C SER A 106 -8.40 -3.78 7.84
N ASP A 107 -7.52 -3.65 6.82
CA ASP A 107 -6.11 -3.29 7.00
C ASP A 107 -5.68 -2.16 6.05
N PRO A 108 -6.17 -0.93 6.22
CA PRO A 108 -5.84 0.18 5.34
C PRO A 108 -4.37 0.61 5.44
N THR A 109 -3.65 0.15 6.46
CA THR A 109 -2.23 0.47 6.69
C THR A 109 -1.28 -0.62 6.19
N SER A 110 -1.78 -1.67 5.54
CA SER A 110 -0.91 -2.66 4.90
C SER A 110 -0.19 -2.04 3.70
N GLY A 111 1.13 -2.23 3.61
CA GLY A 111 1.94 -1.88 2.44
C GLY A 111 1.92 -2.95 1.34
N PHE A 112 1.40 -4.15 1.63
CA PHE A 112 1.33 -5.23 0.67
C PHE A 112 0.06 -5.09 -0.17
N ARG A 113 0.18 -4.48 -1.35
CA ARG A 113 -0.96 -4.15 -2.21
C ARG A 113 -0.65 -4.45 -3.67
N LEU A 114 -1.65 -4.92 -4.38
CA LEU A 114 -1.68 -4.98 -5.83
C LEU A 114 -2.52 -3.81 -6.36
N PHE A 115 -2.03 -3.17 -7.41
CA PHE A 115 -2.70 -2.07 -8.11
C PHE A 115 -2.92 -2.46 -9.57
N GLY A 116 -4.15 -2.34 -10.04
CA GLY A 116 -4.52 -2.54 -11.43
C GLY A 116 -4.17 -1.33 -12.30
N ARG A 117 -4.15 -1.54 -13.61
CA ARG A 117 -3.66 -0.58 -14.60
C ARG A 117 -4.33 0.80 -14.51
N ASP A 118 -5.62 0.87 -14.23
CA ASP A 118 -6.32 2.17 -14.18
C ASP A 118 -5.93 2.98 -12.94
N ILE A 119 -5.65 2.33 -11.82
CA ILE A 119 -5.07 2.96 -10.64
C ILE A 119 -3.63 3.42 -10.92
N LEU A 120 -2.82 2.61 -11.62
CA LEU A 120 -1.46 2.99 -12.00
C LEU A 120 -1.44 4.23 -12.88
N LYS A 121 -2.39 4.37 -13.83
CA LYS A 121 -2.56 5.60 -14.62
C LYS A 121 -2.88 6.82 -13.74
N LYS A 122 -3.65 6.67 -12.65
CA LYS A 122 -3.89 7.78 -11.72
C LYS A 122 -2.58 8.27 -11.09
N TYR A 123 -1.75 7.35 -10.62
CA TYR A 123 -0.41 7.70 -10.08
C TYR A 123 0.55 8.22 -11.15
N TYR A 124 0.40 7.81 -12.40
CA TYR A 124 1.19 8.32 -13.53
C TYR A 124 0.94 9.81 -13.79
N TYR A 125 -0.32 10.23 -13.77
CA TYR A 125 -0.71 11.59 -14.13
C TYR A 125 -0.82 12.55 -12.93
N ASP A 126 -0.98 12.04 -11.71
CA ASP A 126 -1.13 12.85 -10.49
C ASP A 126 -0.01 12.58 -9.48
N ASN A 127 1.00 13.45 -9.49
CA ASN A 127 2.14 13.40 -8.57
C ASN A 127 1.78 13.74 -7.12
N THR A 128 0.58 14.18 -6.85
CA THR A 128 0.13 14.52 -5.49
C THR A 128 -0.47 13.31 -4.76
N LEU A 129 -0.68 12.20 -5.47
CA LEU A 129 -1.17 10.95 -4.88
C LEU A 129 -0.05 10.23 -4.15
N ASN A 130 -0.34 9.81 -2.92
CA ASN A 130 0.53 8.98 -2.10
C ASN A 130 -0.05 7.56 -1.99
N PRO A 131 0.76 6.49 -1.94
CA PRO A 131 0.28 5.12 -1.74
C PRO A 131 -0.09 4.85 -0.27
N GLU A 132 -0.87 5.75 0.34
CA GLU A 132 -1.25 5.82 1.75
C GLU A 132 -2.75 5.53 1.93
N PRO A 133 -3.27 5.33 3.17
CA PRO A 133 -4.68 5.03 3.40
C PRO A 133 -5.67 6.07 2.84
N GLU A 134 -5.26 7.33 2.75
CA GLU A 134 -6.10 8.38 2.17
C GLU A 134 -6.40 8.19 0.69
N SER A 135 -5.46 7.65 -0.08
CA SER A 135 -5.71 7.34 -1.49
C SER A 135 -6.70 6.19 -1.68
N LEU A 136 -6.73 5.22 -0.75
CA LEU A 136 -7.77 4.17 -0.78
C LEU A 136 -9.17 4.76 -0.62
N ALA A 137 -9.34 5.71 0.30
CA ALA A 137 -10.63 6.38 0.49
C ALA A 137 -11.01 7.21 -0.75
N LEU A 138 -10.04 7.90 -1.37
CA LEU A 138 -10.24 8.66 -2.60
C LEU A 138 -10.69 7.74 -3.75
N PHE A 139 -10.01 6.64 -3.98
CA PHE A 139 -10.35 5.68 -5.03
C PHE A 139 -11.72 5.04 -4.82
N LEU A 140 -12.07 4.68 -3.57
CA LEU A 140 -13.42 4.19 -3.26
C LEU A 140 -14.51 5.21 -3.58
N LYS A 141 -14.29 6.51 -3.31
CA LYS A 141 -15.23 7.58 -3.69
C LYS A 141 -15.32 7.77 -5.19
N GLN A 142 -14.24 7.57 -5.92
CA GLN A 142 -14.21 7.61 -7.37
C GLN A 142 -14.84 6.37 -8.03
N GLY A 143 -15.34 5.42 -7.23
CA GLY A 143 -16.02 4.21 -7.70
C GLY A 143 -15.11 3.02 -7.98
N TYR A 144 -13.81 3.12 -7.70
CA TYR A 144 -12.89 1.99 -7.84
C TYR A 144 -13.17 0.91 -6.80
N SER A 145 -12.94 -0.33 -7.20
CA SER A 145 -13.15 -1.51 -6.38
C SER A 145 -11.90 -1.88 -5.59
N ILE A 146 -12.05 -2.15 -4.29
CA ILE A 146 -10.97 -2.59 -3.41
C ILE A 146 -11.40 -3.88 -2.72
N SER A 147 -10.59 -4.92 -2.84
CA SER A 147 -10.76 -6.17 -2.10
C SER A 147 -9.59 -6.46 -1.17
N GLU A 148 -9.81 -7.38 -0.24
CA GLU A 148 -8.78 -7.81 0.72
C GLU A 148 -8.64 -9.32 0.67
N VAL A 149 -7.41 -9.81 0.78
CA VAL A 149 -7.09 -11.22 0.99
C VAL A 149 -6.33 -11.38 2.30
N GLN A 150 -6.65 -12.44 3.06
CA GLN A 150 -5.94 -12.73 4.30
C GLN A 150 -4.51 -13.17 3.99
N VAL A 151 -3.54 -12.46 4.57
CA VAL A 151 -2.12 -12.83 4.49
C VAL A 151 -1.54 -12.99 5.89
N LYS A 152 -0.49 -13.81 5.99
CA LYS A 152 0.37 -13.85 7.17
C LYS A 152 1.62 -13.03 6.86
N MET A 153 1.99 -12.15 7.76
CA MET A 153 3.27 -11.44 7.71
C MET A 153 4.24 -12.10 8.66
N ARG A 154 5.50 -12.18 8.25
CA ARG A 154 6.61 -12.65 9.10
C ARG A 154 7.11 -11.53 10.00
N GLU A 155 7.91 -11.87 10.99
CA GLU A 155 8.71 -10.88 11.70
C GLU A 155 9.79 -10.30 10.76
N ARG A 156 10.09 -9.03 10.93
CA ARG A 156 11.12 -8.34 10.16
C ARG A 156 12.46 -9.05 10.33
N GLN A 157 13.12 -9.37 9.21
CA GLN A 157 14.40 -10.08 9.22
C GLN A 157 15.61 -9.14 9.17
N GLY A 158 15.42 -7.87 8.83
CA GLY A 158 16.50 -6.89 8.73
C GLY A 158 16.02 -5.45 8.80
N GLY A 159 16.96 -4.54 9.07
CA GLY A 159 16.70 -3.11 9.18
C GLY A 159 15.99 -2.71 10.47
N GLU A 160 16.01 -1.40 10.75
CA GLU A 160 15.26 -0.82 11.86
C GLU A 160 13.88 -0.35 11.38
N SER A 161 12.88 -0.44 12.26
CA SER A 161 11.57 0.11 11.96
C SER A 161 11.66 1.63 11.83
N TYR A 162 11.33 2.17 10.67
CA TYR A 162 11.18 3.61 10.48
C TYR A 162 10.15 4.22 11.44
N LEU A 163 9.16 3.43 11.86
CA LEU A 163 8.08 3.82 12.75
C LEU A 163 8.40 3.38 14.20
N ASN A 164 9.08 4.24 14.97
CA ASN A 164 9.08 4.16 16.42
C ASN A 164 7.69 4.55 16.98
N PRO A 165 7.37 4.33 18.27
CA PRO A 165 6.05 4.63 18.84
C PRO A 165 5.58 6.07 18.60
N VAL A 166 6.48 7.04 18.72
CA VAL A 166 6.16 8.48 18.52
C VAL A 166 5.87 8.77 17.05
N ARG A 167 6.71 8.29 16.13
CA ARG A 167 6.51 8.44 14.69
C ARG A 167 5.25 7.71 14.21
N SER A 168 4.94 6.57 14.81
CA SER A 168 3.70 5.85 14.53
C SER A 168 2.46 6.67 14.91
N MET A 169 2.51 7.35 16.07
CA MET A 169 1.42 8.25 16.50
C MET A 169 1.30 9.45 15.55
N GLN A 170 2.41 10.11 15.23
CA GLN A 170 2.42 11.23 14.29
C GLN A 170 1.88 10.83 12.91
N TYR A 171 2.27 9.65 12.42
CA TYR A 171 1.75 9.09 11.18
C TYR A 171 0.23 8.90 11.23
N MET A 172 -0.29 8.30 12.31
CA MET A 172 -1.73 8.07 12.47
C MET A 172 -2.52 9.38 12.52
N VAL A 173 -2.02 10.39 13.24
CA VAL A 173 -2.64 11.72 13.30
C VAL A 173 -2.62 12.37 11.92
N ARG A 174 -1.49 12.32 11.21
CA ARG A 174 -1.39 12.87 9.85
C ARG A 174 -2.40 12.22 8.92
N VAL A 175 -2.45 10.88 8.86
CA VAL A 175 -3.40 10.15 8.01
C VAL A 175 -4.84 10.50 8.37
N PHE A 176 -5.16 10.60 9.65
CA PHE A 176 -6.50 10.96 10.12
C PHE A 176 -6.89 12.38 9.67
N VAL A 177 -6.01 13.36 9.86
CA VAL A 177 -6.25 14.74 9.42
C VAL A 177 -6.35 14.81 7.89
N THR A 178 -5.46 14.14 7.17
CA THR A 178 -5.50 14.10 5.70
C THR A 178 -6.80 13.48 5.18
N LEU A 179 -7.27 12.39 5.79
CA LEU A 179 -8.57 11.80 5.45
C LEU A 179 -9.73 12.78 5.66
N LEU A 180 -9.72 13.56 6.73
CA LEU A 180 -10.77 14.54 6.99
C LEU A 180 -10.70 15.73 6.02
N VAL A 181 -9.49 16.28 5.78
CA VAL A 181 -9.31 17.51 5.01
C VAL A 181 -9.36 17.26 3.51
N VAL A 182 -8.59 16.28 2.99
CA VAL A 182 -8.51 16.01 1.55
C VAL A 182 -9.87 15.57 0.97
N GLN A 183 -10.70 14.95 1.78
CA GLN A 183 -12.03 14.51 1.36
C GLN A 183 -13.03 15.67 1.15
N TRP A 184 -12.74 16.87 1.67
CA TRP A 184 -13.58 18.06 1.47
C TRP A 184 -13.18 18.90 0.25
N PHE A 185 -11.93 18.73 -0.24
CA PHE A 185 -11.35 19.54 -1.30
C PHE A 185 -11.05 18.77 -2.62
N ARG A 186 -11.37 17.49 -2.67
CA ARG A 186 -11.20 16.64 -3.87
C ARG A 186 -12.48 15.80 -4.14
#